data_40b49c7ab330c8a77195aafe2cd0bf4d
#
_entry.id   40b49c7ab330c8a77195aafe2cd0bf4d
#
_cell.length_a   1.000
_cell.length_b   1.000
_cell.length_c   1.000
_cell.angle_alpha   90.00
_cell.angle_beta   90.00
_cell.angle_gamma   90.00
#
_symmetry.space_group_name_H-M   'P 1'
#
loop_
_entity.id
_entity.type
_entity.pdbx_description
1 polymer ?
#
loop_
_entity_poly.entity_id
_entity_poly.type
_entity_poly.pdbx_seq_one_letter_code
_entity_poly.pdbx_strand_id
1 'polypeptide(L)'
;RLVIIPFNATFTRADPDYDVNIKYKLIQQDSVEYLIRLGITGLDRVRKNQGFTSSDKVQHQLDEYEEENNPILAFIRNTGKEMIINQPTNEVYKRYQVFMADNGFALPVSNIVFSKCINKLLGTEVKQKKINGKKFNLFMEVQG
;
A
#
# COMPACT_ATOMS: atom_id res chain seq x y z
N ARG A 1 2.26 8.99 9.90
CA ARG A 1 3.10 8.35 8.87
C ARG A 1 3.40 6.92 9.31
N LEU A 2 3.03 5.94 8.52
CA LEU A 2 3.26 4.52 8.78
C LEU A 2 4.63 4.11 8.21
N VAL A 3 5.39 3.33 8.96
CA VAL A 3 6.62 2.67 8.51
C VAL A 3 6.53 1.21 8.94
N ILE A 4 6.64 0.28 7.99
CA ILE A 4 6.58 -1.15 8.25
C ILE A 4 8.00 -1.71 8.10
N ILE A 5 8.52 -2.31 9.17
CA ILE A 5 9.83 -2.94 9.19
C ILE A 5 9.63 -4.45 9.25
N PRO A 6 9.90 -5.19 8.16
CA PRO A 6 9.71 -6.63 8.16
C PRO A 6 10.85 -7.35 8.92
N PHE A 7 10.47 -8.27 9.79
CA PHE A 7 11.35 -9.20 10.49
C PHE A 7 11.10 -10.62 9.97
N ASN A 8 11.69 -10.95 8.83
CA ASN A 8 11.39 -12.19 8.10
C ASN A 8 12.27 -13.38 8.55
N ALA A 9 13.25 -13.15 9.46
CA ALA A 9 14.09 -14.22 9.97
C ALA A 9 13.33 -15.04 11.02
N THR A 10 13.27 -16.36 10.80
CA THR A 10 12.73 -17.32 11.76
C THR A 10 13.85 -18.25 12.18
N PHE A 11 14.05 -18.40 13.50
CA PHE A 11 15.07 -19.28 14.05
C PHE A 11 14.43 -20.49 14.70
N THR A 12 14.80 -21.67 14.26
CA THR A 12 14.35 -22.95 14.82
C THR A 12 15.49 -23.63 15.59
N ARG A 13 15.17 -24.63 16.42
CA ARG A 13 16.19 -25.38 17.16
C ARG A 13 17.21 -26.11 16.27
N ALA A 14 16.91 -26.26 14.98
CA ALA A 14 17.82 -26.88 14.01
C ALA A 14 18.82 -25.89 13.41
N ASP A 15 18.59 -24.58 13.58
CA ASP A 15 19.48 -23.57 13.05
C ASP A 15 20.73 -23.41 13.87
N PRO A 16 21.92 -23.30 13.26
CA PRO A 16 23.20 -23.14 13.96
C PRO A 16 23.25 -21.87 14.84
N ASP A 17 22.52 -20.85 14.47
CA ASP A 17 22.44 -19.56 15.18
C ASP A 17 21.33 -19.51 16.23
N TYR A 18 20.61 -20.62 16.45
CA TYR A 18 19.56 -20.69 17.45
C TYR A 18 20.13 -20.63 18.86
N ASP A 19 19.76 -19.60 19.62
CA ASP A 19 20.16 -19.41 20.99
C ASP A 19 18.96 -19.28 21.93
N VAL A 20 18.73 -20.29 22.76
CA VAL A 20 17.64 -20.31 23.76
C VAL A 20 17.78 -19.13 24.76
N ASN A 21 18.98 -18.68 25.00
CA ASN A 21 19.30 -17.65 25.98
C ASN A 21 19.47 -16.24 25.39
N ILE A 22 19.15 -16.06 24.10
CA ILE A 22 19.32 -14.79 23.37
C ILE A 22 18.75 -13.60 24.13
N LYS A 23 17.55 -13.74 24.70
CA LYS A 23 16.88 -12.67 25.45
C LYS A 23 17.70 -12.20 26.66
N TYR A 24 18.39 -13.11 27.34
CA TYR A 24 19.22 -12.77 28.50
C TYR A 24 20.54 -12.11 28.10
N LYS A 25 21.07 -12.46 26.93
CA LYS A 25 22.24 -11.81 26.34
C LYS A 25 21.93 -10.38 25.89
N LEU A 26 20.75 -10.16 25.32
CA LEU A 26 20.32 -8.84 24.83
C LEU A 26 20.08 -7.81 25.92
N ILE A 27 19.79 -8.24 27.17
CA ILE A 27 19.58 -7.33 28.31
C ILE A 27 20.88 -7.06 29.11
N GLN A 28 22.01 -7.64 28.72
CA GLN A 28 23.28 -7.35 29.35
C GLN A 28 23.76 -5.94 29.04
N GLN A 29 24.55 -5.37 29.93
CA GLN A 29 24.98 -3.97 29.85
C GLN A 29 25.60 -3.63 28.50
N ASP A 30 26.53 -4.42 28.00
CA ASP A 30 27.20 -4.18 26.70
C ASP A 30 26.25 -4.15 25.54
N SER A 31 25.23 -5.03 25.53
CA SER A 31 24.21 -5.08 24.51
C SER A 31 23.31 -3.85 24.57
N VAL A 32 22.91 -3.41 25.74
CA VAL A 32 22.11 -2.21 25.97
C VAL A 32 22.87 -0.95 25.54
N GLU A 33 24.16 -0.84 25.97
CA GLU A 33 25.01 0.28 25.54
C GLU A 33 25.16 0.37 24.01
N TYR A 34 25.34 -0.79 23.35
CA TYR A 34 25.39 -0.87 21.89
C TYR A 34 24.09 -0.37 21.25
N LEU A 35 22.93 -0.79 21.77
CA LEU A 35 21.62 -0.35 21.27
C LEU A 35 21.41 1.16 21.44
N ILE A 36 21.81 1.72 22.58
CA ILE A 36 21.73 3.16 22.83
C ILE A 36 22.61 3.90 21.83
N ARG A 37 23.84 3.46 21.60
CA ARG A 37 24.77 4.06 20.63
C ARG A 37 24.20 4.00 19.20
N LEU A 38 23.62 2.87 18.82
CA LEU A 38 22.97 2.69 17.53
C LEU A 38 21.77 3.64 17.37
N GLY A 39 20.98 3.81 18.43
CA GLY A 39 19.84 4.74 18.46
C GLY A 39 20.28 6.20 18.28
N ILE A 40 21.34 6.63 18.98
CA ILE A 40 21.90 7.98 18.86
C ILE A 40 22.40 8.21 17.42
N THR A 41 23.14 7.26 16.87
CA THR A 41 23.65 7.34 15.48
C THR A 41 22.49 7.40 14.47
N GLY A 42 21.44 6.62 14.71
CA GLY A 42 20.22 6.65 13.89
C GLY A 42 19.51 7.99 13.94
N LEU A 43 19.36 8.57 15.14
CA LEU A 43 18.75 9.88 15.33
C LEU A 43 19.54 10.99 14.62
N ASP A 44 20.86 10.96 14.70
CA ASP A 44 21.75 11.93 14.05
C ASP A 44 21.58 11.87 12.51
N ARG A 45 21.47 10.67 11.95
CA ARG A 45 21.20 10.44 10.54
C ARG A 45 19.82 11.00 10.12
N VAL A 46 18.77 10.73 10.91
CA VAL A 46 17.42 11.26 10.66
C VAL A 46 17.42 12.79 10.69
N ARG A 47 18.16 13.40 11.62
CA ARG A 47 18.29 14.87 11.71
C ARG A 47 19.01 15.44 10.50
N LYS A 48 20.12 14.86 10.07
CA LYS A 48 20.91 15.31 8.91
C LYS A 48 20.11 15.18 7.61
N ASN A 49 19.38 14.09 7.45
CA ASN A 49 18.59 13.82 6.25
C ASN A 49 17.18 14.46 6.29
N GLN A 50 16.83 15.12 7.39
CA GLN A 50 15.47 15.66 7.62
C GLN A 50 14.34 14.64 7.39
N GLY A 51 14.63 13.35 7.58
CA GLY A 51 13.69 12.25 7.37
C GLY A 51 14.29 10.88 7.59
N PHE A 52 13.42 9.86 7.61
CA PHE A 52 13.86 8.48 7.69
C PHE A 52 14.54 8.03 6.40
N THR A 53 15.52 7.15 6.51
CA THR A 53 16.11 6.48 5.36
C THR A 53 15.03 5.59 4.72
N SER A 54 14.75 5.80 3.45
CA SER A 54 13.91 4.89 2.68
C SER A 54 14.71 3.65 2.27
N SER A 55 14.09 2.48 2.31
CA SER A 55 14.62 1.27 1.70
C SER A 55 13.54 0.60 0.87
N ASP A 56 13.94 -0.04 -0.22
CA ASP A 56 13.00 -0.72 -1.12
C ASP A 56 12.17 -1.78 -0.39
N LYS A 57 12.77 -2.48 0.59
CA LYS A 57 12.05 -3.46 1.41
C LYS A 57 10.94 -2.84 2.25
N VAL A 58 11.20 -1.69 2.87
CA VAL A 58 10.20 -0.97 3.68
C VAL A 58 9.09 -0.42 2.78
N GLN A 59 9.45 0.10 1.60
CA GLN A 59 8.47 0.61 0.65
C GLN A 59 7.59 -0.52 0.12
N HIS A 60 8.18 -1.65 -0.27
CA HIS A 60 7.44 -2.82 -0.75
C HIS A 60 6.43 -3.33 0.30
N GLN A 61 6.84 -3.43 1.57
CA GLN A 61 5.93 -3.84 2.66
C GLN A 61 4.81 -2.83 2.90
N LEU A 62 5.09 -1.55 2.74
CA LEU A 62 4.06 -0.53 2.84
C LEU A 62 3.07 -0.64 1.67
N ASP A 63 3.57 -0.85 0.46
CA ASP A 63 2.75 -1.01 -0.74
C ASP A 63 1.86 -2.25 -0.63
N GLU A 64 2.38 -3.39 -0.17
CA GLU A 64 1.61 -4.60 0.12
C GLU A 64 0.52 -4.35 1.16
N TYR A 65 0.87 -3.70 2.27
CA TYR A 65 -0.09 -3.36 3.31
C TYR A 65 -1.22 -2.43 2.79
N GLU A 66 -0.87 -1.46 1.94
CA GLU A 66 -1.85 -0.57 1.32
C GLU A 66 -2.77 -1.32 0.36
N GLU A 67 -2.26 -2.28 -0.42
CA GLU A 67 -3.07 -3.13 -1.30
C GLU A 67 -4.04 -4.01 -0.52
N GLU A 68 -3.54 -4.70 0.51
CA GLU A 68 -4.37 -5.57 1.35
C GLU A 68 -5.51 -4.80 2.05
N ASN A 69 -5.25 -3.55 2.42
CA ASN A 69 -6.22 -2.71 3.13
C ASN A 69 -7.02 -1.77 2.22
N ASN A 70 -6.68 -1.68 0.93
CA ASN A 70 -7.39 -0.85 -0.04
C ASN A 70 -7.71 -1.60 -1.32
N PRO A 71 -8.83 -2.33 -1.36
CA PRO A 71 -9.24 -3.11 -2.52
C PRO A 71 -9.38 -2.30 -3.81
N ILE A 72 -9.66 -0.99 -3.71
CA ILE A 72 -9.75 -0.12 -4.89
C ILE A 72 -8.36 0.11 -5.48
N LEU A 73 -7.34 0.29 -4.64
CA LEU A 73 -5.95 0.42 -5.09
C LEU A 73 -5.46 -0.87 -5.75
N ALA A 74 -5.74 -2.02 -5.12
CA ALA A 74 -5.45 -3.34 -5.67
C ALA A 74 -6.13 -3.54 -7.05
N PHE A 75 -7.40 -3.14 -7.19
CA PHE A 75 -8.12 -3.17 -8.46
C PHE A 75 -7.46 -2.29 -9.53
N ILE A 76 -7.08 -1.06 -9.19
CA ILE A 76 -6.40 -0.14 -10.13
C ILE A 76 -5.09 -0.74 -10.63
N ARG A 77 -4.28 -1.30 -9.74
CA ARG A 77 -2.99 -1.91 -10.09
C ARG A 77 -3.16 -3.16 -10.97
N ASN A 78 -4.15 -3.99 -10.65
CA ASN A 78 -4.45 -5.20 -11.43
C ASN A 78 -5.01 -4.87 -12.82
N THR A 79 -5.91 -3.88 -12.92
CA THR A 79 -6.63 -3.57 -14.16
C THR A 79 -5.81 -2.66 -15.10
N GLY A 80 -4.99 -1.79 -14.54
CA GLY A 80 -4.30 -0.73 -15.27
C GLY A 80 -5.15 0.54 -15.46
N LYS A 81 -4.48 1.70 -15.39
CA LYS A 81 -5.10 3.02 -15.50
C LYS A 81 -5.83 3.21 -16.84
N GLU A 82 -5.25 2.69 -17.91
CA GLU A 82 -5.75 2.80 -19.29
C GLU A 82 -7.13 2.15 -19.47
N MET A 83 -7.40 1.10 -18.70
CA MET A 83 -8.67 0.37 -18.73
C MET A 83 -9.77 1.03 -17.87
N ILE A 84 -9.44 2.12 -17.18
CA ILE A 84 -10.37 2.87 -16.33
C ILE A 84 -10.69 4.23 -16.97
N ILE A 85 -9.66 4.92 -17.48
CA ILE A 85 -9.82 6.24 -18.08
C ILE A 85 -10.63 6.14 -19.39
N ASN A 86 -11.48 7.12 -19.61
CA ASN A 86 -12.43 7.20 -20.73
C ASN A 86 -13.44 6.04 -20.78
N GLN A 87 -13.59 5.28 -19.69
CA GLN A 87 -14.58 4.21 -19.58
C GLN A 87 -15.83 4.66 -18.79
N PRO A 88 -17.00 4.07 -19.09
CA PRO A 88 -18.21 4.31 -18.32
C PRO A 88 -18.05 3.89 -16.85
N THR A 89 -18.37 4.79 -15.92
CA THR A 89 -18.21 4.54 -14.48
C THR A 89 -18.92 3.27 -14.01
N ASN A 90 -20.11 2.98 -14.58
CA ASN A 90 -20.87 1.78 -14.24
C ASN A 90 -20.20 0.49 -14.71
N GLU A 91 -19.51 0.52 -15.86
CA GLU A 91 -18.80 -0.65 -16.37
C GLU A 91 -17.53 -0.91 -15.57
N VAL A 92 -16.80 0.14 -15.23
CA VAL A 92 -15.62 0.03 -14.35
C VAL A 92 -16.03 -0.49 -12.99
N TYR A 93 -17.14 0.00 -12.43
CA TYR A 93 -17.65 -0.46 -11.15
C TYR A 93 -18.08 -1.94 -11.17
N LYS A 94 -18.72 -2.41 -12.24
CA LYS A 94 -19.04 -3.85 -12.39
C LYS A 94 -17.78 -4.72 -12.41
N ARG A 95 -16.74 -4.28 -13.13
CA ARG A 95 -15.43 -4.99 -13.13
C ARG A 95 -14.80 -5.01 -11.75
N TYR A 96 -14.89 -3.92 -10.99
CA TYR A 96 -14.45 -3.88 -9.60
C TYR A 96 -15.22 -4.87 -8.73
N GLN A 97 -16.55 -4.99 -8.89
CA GLN A 97 -17.35 -5.95 -8.13
C GLN A 97 -16.93 -7.41 -8.42
N VAL A 98 -16.65 -7.74 -9.68
CA VAL A 98 -16.12 -9.06 -10.07
C VAL A 98 -14.75 -9.29 -9.46
N PHE A 99 -13.85 -8.32 -9.57
CA PHE A 99 -12.52 -8.39 -8.96
C PHE A 99 -12.59 -8.65 -7.46
N MET A 100 -13.48 -7.98 -6.73
CA MET A 100 -13.69 -8.19 -5.29
C MET A 100 -14.10 -9.62 -4.97
N ALA A 101 -15.04 -10.17 -5.75
CA ALA A 101 -15.53 -11.53 -5.58
C ALA A 101 -14.45 -12.58 -5.87
N ASP A 102 -13.68 -12.41 -6.96
CA ASP A 102 -12.66 -13.34 -7.41
C ASP A 102 -11.44 -13.38 -6.45
N ASN A 103 -11.17 -12.28 -5.76
CA ASN A 103 -10.03 -12.17 -4.85
C ASN A 103 -10.40 -12.32 -3.36
N GLY A 104 -11.64 -12.71 -3.04
CA GLY A 104 -12.06 -12.99 -1.67
C GLY A 104 -12.12 -11.77 -0.76
N PHE A 105 -12.20 -10.57 -1.32
CA PHE A 105 -12.40 -9.35 -0.55
C PHE A 105 -13.81 -9.30 0.04
N ALA A 106 -13.98 -8.50 1.10
CA ALA A 106 -15.28 -8.21 1.68
C ALA A 106 -16.22 -7.51 0.67
N LEU A 107 -17.42 -7.12 1.10
CA LEU A 107 -18.40 -6.47 0.24
C LEU A 107 -17.84 -5.19 -0.40
N PRO A 108 -18.08 -5.00 -1.72
CA PRO A 108 -17.62 -3.80 -2.42
C PRO A 108 -18.29 -2.53 -1.86
N VAL A 109 -17.54 -1.44 -1.82
CA VAL A 109 -18.11 -0.13 -1.47
C VAL A 109 -19.14 0.31 -2.51
N SER A 110 -20.01 1.26 -2.17
CA SER A 110 -20.99 1.78 -3.13
C SER A 110 -20.32 2.44 -4.35
N ASN A 111 -21.01 2.46 -5.49
CA ASN A 111 -20.50 3.07 -6.73
C ASN A 111 -20.10 4.54 -6.55
N ILE A 112 -20.81 5.28 -5.68
CA ILE A 112 -20.47 6.69 -5.38
C ILE A 112 -19.12 6.79 -4.66
N VAL A 113 -18.90 5.96 -3.65
CA VAL A 113 -17.63 5.93 -2.89
C VAL A 113 -16.50 5.45 -3.79
N PHE A 114 -16.72 4.39 -4.57
CA PHE A 114 -15.78 3.88 -5.55
C PHE A 114 -15.34 4.98 -6.53
N SER A 115 -16.29 5.69 -7.15
CA SER A 115 -15.99 6.74 -8.14
C SER A 115 -15.19 7.90 -7.50
N LYS A 116 -15.51 8.29 -6.26
CA LYS A 116 -14.73 9.32 -5.54
C LYS A 116 -13.30 8.86 -5.27
N CYS A 117 -13.11 7.59 -4.90
CA CYS A 117 -11.77 7.03 -4.67
C CYS A 117 -10.97 6.95 -5.96
N ILE A 118 -11.56 6.47 -7.06
CA ILE A 118 -10.92 6.44 -8.38
C ILE A 118 -10.47 7.85 -8.79
N ASN A 119 -11.35 8.84 -8.68
CA ASN A 119 -11.01 10.23 -9.00
C ASN A 119 -9.82 10.75 -8.20
N LYS A 120 -9.80 10.45 -6.89
CA LYS A 120 -8.70 10.85 -6.01
C LYS A 120 -7.38 10.16 -6.35
N LEU A 121 -7.43 8.85 -6.61
CA LEU A 121 -6.22 8.04 -6.84
C LEU A 121 -5.61 8.25 -8.22
N LEU A 122 -6.45 8.47 -9.24
CA LEU A 122 -5.99 8.61 -10.63
C LEU A 122 -5.96 10.06 -11.14
N GLY A 123 -6.38 11.04 -10.32
CA GLY A 123 -6.48 12.44 -10.76
C GLY A 123 -7.51 12.61 -11.87
N THR A 124 -8.65 11.90 -11.78
CA THR A 124 -9.72 11.96 -12.76
C THR A 124 -10.93 12.70 -12.21
N GLU A 125 -11.87 13.03 -13.08
CA GLU A 125 -13.20 13.52 -12.74
C GLU A 125 -14.27 12.79 -13.56
N VAL A 126 -15.49 12.71 -13.02
CA VAL A 126 -16.61 12.11 -13.74
C VAL A 126 -17.26 13.17 -14.62
N LYS A 127 -17.18 13.00 -15.94
CA LYS A 127 -17.87 13.85 -16.93
C LYS A 127 -18.91 13.08 -17.71
N GLN A 128 -20.02 13.74 -18.00
CA GLN A 128 -21.06 13.19 -18.86
C GLN A 128 -20.71 13.40 -20.33
N LYS A 129 -20.67 12.32 -21.11
CA LYS A 129 -20.44 12.35 -22.56
C LYS A 129 -21.53 11.59 -23.29
N LYS A 130 -21.92 12.09 -24.45
CA LYS A 130 -22.88 11.42 -25.33
C LYS A 130 -22.16 10.55 -26.35
N ILE A 131 -22.42 9.24 -26.32
CA ILE A 131 -21.84 8.25 -27.22
C ILE A 131 -23.01 7.50 -27.88
N ASN A 132 -23.03 7.48 -29.19
CA ASN A 132 -24.10 6.83 -29.98
C ASN A 132 -25.53 7.21 -29.51
N GLY A 133 -25.75 8.49 -29.24
CA GLY A 133 -27.04 9.01 -28.79
C GLY A 133 -27.36 8.80 -27.30
N LYS A 134 -26.62 7.98 -26.57
CA LYS A 134 -26.81 7.72 -25.14
C LYS A 134 -25.83 8.51 -24.29
N LYS A 135 -26.26 8.97 -23.10
CA LYS A 135 -25.43 9.68 -22.14
C LYS A 135 -24.74 8.69 -21.21
N PHE A 136 -23.43 8.83 -21.06
CA PHE A 136 -22.60 8.04 -20.15
C PHE A 136 -21.80 8.95 -19.24
N ASN A 137 -21.64 8.56 -18.00
CA ASN A 137 -20.67 9.15 -17.09
C ASN A 137 -19.34 8.43 -17.26
N LEU A 138 -18.27 9.14 -17.58
CA LEU A 138 -16.93 8.58 -17.85
C LEU A 138 -15.92 9.12 -16.84
N PHE A 139 -14.95 8.31 -16.48
CA PHE A 139 -13.75 8.80 -15.80
C PHE A 139 -12.85 9.51 -16.82
N MET A 140 -12.64 10.81 -16.66
CA MET A 140 -11.79 11.60 -17.55
C MET A 140 -10.64 12.24 -16.78
N GLU A 141 -9.47 12.31 -17.39
CA GLU A 141 -8.34 13.02 -16.78
C GLU A 141 -8.65 14.50 -16.62
N VAL A 142 -8.24 15.05 -15.47
CA VAL A 142 -8.31 16.50 -15.25
C VAL A 142 -7.20 17.10 -16.09
N GLN A 143 -7.57 17.89 -17.11
CA GLN A 143 -6.61 18.70 -17.85
C GLN A 143 -6.15 19.82 -16.93
N GLY A 144 -4.86 19.78 -16.56
CA GLY A 144 -4.20 20.83 -15.79
C GLY A 144 -4.00 22.10 -16.63
#